data_785766f8d3b9a7e51ea6d929a9ad20cc
#
_entry.id   785766f8d3b9a7e51ea6d929a9ad20cc
#
_cell.length_a   1.000
_cell.length_b   1.000
_cell.length_c   1.000
_cell.angle_alpha   90.00
_cell.angle_beta   90.00
_cell.angle_gamma   90.00
#
_symmetry.space_group_name_H-M   'P 1'
#
loop_
_entity.id
_entity.type
_entity.pdbx_description
1 polymer ?
#
loop_
_entity_poly.entity_id
_entity_poly.type
_entity_poly.pdbx_seq_one_letter_code
_entity_poly.pdbx_strand_id
1 'polypeptide(L)'
;MTSFNDSDAELLKLHEEILYIRLVEEAIAEHYKENEMRCPVHLSIGQEATAVGVCQALKITDKVFSTHRCHAHYLAKGGDLKRMLAEIYGKETGCCGGRGGSMHLTDLEQGMIVSIPIVASNIPLAVGSALSSNINSSSDVSVAFIGDGSVEEGVFHESVNFAKINKLPVLFVCENNMYSVYTPLNSRQPERPLSDLGKAHHITTLTADGNDVNAVLKVARE
;
A
#
# COMPACT_ATOMS: atom_id res chain seq x y z
N MET A 1 -19.18 32.97 10.33
CA MET A 1 -19.14 31.52 10.29
C MET A 1 -18.93 31.16 8.83
N THR A 2 -17.72 30.82 8.44
CA THR A 2 -17.42 30.31 7.09
C THR A 2 -18.06 28.93 6.97
N SER A 3 -19.01 28.76 6.06
CA SER A 3 -19.58 27.47 5.73
C SER A 3 -18.47 26.60 5.10
N PHE A 4 -18.11 25.51 5.75
CA PHE A 4 -17.28 24.46 5.12
C PHE A 4 -18.04 23.97 3.89
N ASN A 5 -17.35 23.89 2.76
CA ASN A 5 -17.88 23.26 1.55
C ASN A 5 -17.54 21.76 1.56
N ASP A 6 -18.14 20.99 0.66
CA ASP A 6 -17.93 19.54 0.57
C ASP A 6 -16.45 19.16 0.38
N SER A 7 -15.70 19.99 -0.34
CA SER A 7 -14.25 19.83 -0.55
C SER A 7 -13.46 20.00 0.76
N ASP A 8 -13.83 20.95 1.62
CA ASP A 8 -13.16 21.16 2.91
C ASP A 8 -13.45 20.00 3.86
N ALA A 9 -14.66 19.45 3.83
CA ALA A 9 -15.04 18.29 4.64
C ALA A 9 -14.28 17.02 4.20
N GLU A 10 -14.10 16.78 2.88
CA GLU A 10 -13.28 15.69 2.37
C GLU A 10 -11.83 15.83 2.82
N LEU A 11 -11.26 17.03 2.70
CA LEU A 11 -9.89 17.30 3.09
C LEU A 11 -9.65 17.10 4.59
N LEU A 12 -10.58 17.52 5.44
CA LEU A 12 -10.49 17.27 6.88
C LEU A 12 -10.50 15.78 7.20
N LYS A 13 -11.36 15.00 6.55
CA LYS A 13 -11.41 13.55 6.72
C LYS A 13 -10.08 12.89 6.33
N LEU A 14 -9.50 13.26 5.19
CA LEU A 14 -8.19 12.76 4.76
C LEU A 14 -7.09 13.10 5.78
N HIS A 15 -7.12 14.33 6.32
CA HIS A 15 -6.18 14.76 7.35
C HIS A 15 -6.34 13.96 8.65
N GLU A 16 -7.58 13.71 9.08
CA GLU A 16 -7.86 12.88 10.26
C GLU A 16 -7.32 11.45 10.09
N GLU A 17 -7.50 10.85 8.91
CA GLU A 17 -6.99 9.52 8.62
C GLU A 17 -5.44 9.47 8.62
N ILE A 18 -4.78 10.46 8.03
CA ILE A 18 -3.31 10.60 8.06
C ILE A 18 -2.81 10.73 9.50
N LEU A 19 -3.44 11.63 10.27
CA LEU A 19 -3.07 11.86 11.68
C LEU A 19 -3.31 10.60 12.53
N TYR A 20 -4.42 9.91 12.30
CA TYR A 20 -4.72 8.65 12.98
C TYR A 20 -3.62 7.61 12.74
N ILE A 21 -3.22 7.38 11.49
CA ILE A 21 -2.14 6.45 11.15
C ILE A 21 -0.83 6.88 11.79
N ARG A 22 -0.48 8.18 11.71
CA ARG A 22 0.73 8.73 12.34
C ARG A 22 0.77 8.44 13.84
N LEU A 23 -0.30 8.72 14.56
CA LEU A 23 -0.38 8.50 16.01
C LEU A 23 -0.27 7.01 16.37
N VAL A 24 -0.86 6.13 15.57
CA VAL A 24 -0.72 4.67 15.75
C VAL A 24 0.73 4.24 15.57
N GLU A 25 1.41 4.70 14.52
CA GLU A 25 2.80 4.34 14.23
C GLU A 25 3.76 4.88 15.30
N GLU A 26 3.54 6.11 15.77
CA GLU A 26 4.34 6.70 16.85
C GLU A 26 4.14 5.93 18.17
N ALA A 27 2.92 5.51 18.49
CA ALA A 27 2.65 4.67 19.66
C ALA A 27 3.31 3.29 19.53
N ILE A 28 3.28 2.66 18.35
CA ILE A 28 4.00 1.41 18.11
C ILE A 28 5.52 1.62 18.33
N ALA A 29 6.10 2.70 17.81
CA ALA A 29 7.52 3.02 17.99
C ALA A 29 7.89 3.21 19.47
N GLU A 30 7.02 3.86 20.24
CA GLU A 30 7.22 4.08 21.67
C GLU A 30 7.21 2.76 22.45
N HIS A 31 6.17 1.94 22.25
CA HIS A 31 5.98 0.67 22.95
C HIS A 31 6.90 -0.45 22.45
N TYR A 32 7.50 -0.32 21.27
CA TYR A 32 8.45 -1.32 20.76
C TYR A 32 9.66 -1.53 21.67
N LYS A 33 10.04 -0.52 22.43
CA LYS A 33 11.14 -0.54 23.41
C LYS A 33 10.87 -1.48 24.60
N GLU A 34 9.61 -1.86 24.83
CA GLU A 34 9.21 -2.78 25.91
C GLU A 34 9.55 -4.25 25.59
N ASN A 35 9.97 -4.54 24.34
CA ASN A 35 10.30 -5.88 23.84
C ASN A 35 9.16 -6.90 23.94
N GLU A 36 7.90 -6.45 24.01
CA GLU A 36 6.71 -7.31 23.96
C GLU A 36 6.30 -7.65 22.52
N MET A 37 6.63 -6.79 21.55
CA MET A 37 6.43 -7.01 20.12
C MET A 37 7.62 -7.79 19.57
N ARG A 38 7.47 -9.11 19.37
CA ARG A 38 8.58 -10.01 19.01
C ARG A 38 8.74 -10.22 17.51
N CYS A 39 8.44 -9.21 16.71
CA CYS A 39 8.60 -9.23 15.26
C CYS A 39 9.33 -7.96 14.79
N PRO A 40 10.04 -8.01 13.65
CA PRO A 40 10.52 -6.80 13.01
C PRO A 40 9.35 -5.88 12.64
N VAL A 41 9.49 -4.58 12.87
CA VAL A 41 8.48 -3.57 12.57
C VAL A 41 9.03 -2.58 11.55
N HIS A 42 8.24 -2.27 10.54
CA HIS A 42 8.56 -1.29 9.51
C HIS A 42 7.48 -0.22 9.49
N LEU A 43 7.78 0.91 10.13
CA LEU A 43 6.83 2.01 10.28
C LEU A 43 6.62 2.76 8.96
N SER A 44 5.40 3.22 8.74
CA SER A 44 5.00 4.01 7.57
C SER A 44 5.04 5.53 7.82
N ILE A 45 5.73 5.97 8.87
CA ILE A 45 5.85 7.39 9.23
C ILE A 45 6.43 8.17 8.05
N GLY A 46 5.71 9.19 7.59
CA GLY A 46 6.04 10.02 6.43
C GLY A 46 5.53 9.48 5.08
N GLN A 47 4.79 8.35 5.06
CA GLN A 47 4.23 7.74 3.84
C GLN A 47 2.70 7.59 3.92
N GLU A 48 2.06 8.17 4.94
CA GLU A 48 0.63 8.00 5.23
C GLU A 48 -0.25 8.55 4.11
N ALA A 49 0.15 9.69 3.53
CA ALA A 49 -0.66 10.37 2.51
C ALA A 49 -0.83 9.53 1.23
N THR A 50 0.17 8.72 0.86
CA THR A 50 0.05 7.78 -0.26
C THR A 50 -0.97 6.70 0.05
N ALA A 51 -0.89 6.06 1.22
CA ALA A 51 -1.81 5.02 1.64
C ALA A 51 -3.25 5.53 1.70
N VAL A 52 -3.48 6.68 2.36
CA VAL A 52 -4.80 7.30 2.52
C VAL A 52 -5.36 7.73 1.17
N GLY A 53 -4.58 8.46 0.37
CA GLY A 53 -5.04 8.97 -0.92
C GLY A 53 -5.44 7.87 -1.90
N VAL A 54 -4.67 6.78 -1.98
CA VAL A 54 -5.01 5.62 -2.82
C VAL A 54 -6.22 4.88 -2.27
N CYS A 55 -6.22 4.51 -0.99
CA CYS A 55 -7.31 3.73 -0.39
C CYS A 55 -8.65 4.47 -0.42
N GLN A 56 -8.65 5.80 -0.30
CA GLN A 56 -9.87 6.62 -0.40
C GLN A 56 -10.49 6.60 -1.83
N ALA A 57 -9.71 6.29 -2.87
CA ALA A 57 -10.23 6.09 -4.22
C ALA A 57 -10.86 4.70 -4.43
N LEU A 58 -10.61 3.75 -3.53
CA LEU A 58 -11.02 2.36 -3.67
C LEU A 58 -12.40 2.08 -3.07
N LYS A 59 -13.07 1.08 -3.64
CA LYS A 59 -14.26 0.46 -3.03
C LYS A 59 -13.83 -0.56 -1.98
N ILE A 60 -14.76 -0.96 -1.12
CA ILE A 60 -14.50 -2.03 -0.14
C ILE A 60 -14.18 -3.36 -0.83
N THR A 61 -14.75 -3.62 -2.01
CA THR A 61 -14.54 -4.84 -2.80
C THR A 61 -13.22 -4.86 -3.56
N ASP A 62 -12.57 -3.70 -3.74
CA ASP A 62 -11.26 -3.63 -4.36
C ASP A 62 -10.20 -4.24 -3.44
N LYS A 63 -9.23 -4.92 -4.03
CA LYS A 63 -8.31 -5.81 -3.33
C LYS A 63 -6.92 -5.20 -3.24
N VAL A 64 -6.39 -5.11 -2.03
CA VAL A 64 -5.07 -4.54 -1.74
C VAL A 64 -4.06 -5.63 -1.41
N PHE A 65 -2.92 -5.55 -2.06
CA PHE A 65 -1.72 -6.38 -1.89
C PHE A 65 -0.57 -5.48 -1.48
N SER A 66 -0.06 -5.66 -0.28
CA SER A 66 0.90 -4.76 0.33
C SER A 66 2.27 -5.40 0.55
N THR A 67 3.21 -4.58 0.96
CA THR A 67 4.60 -4.94 1.27
C THR A 67 4.78 -5.21 2.78
N HIS A 68 6.03 -5.35 3.22
CA HIS A 68 6.40 -5.41 4.63
C HIS A 68 6.10 -4.12 5.42
N ARG A 69 5.98 -2.97 4.74
CA ARG A 69 5.60 -1.67 5.33
C ARG A 69 4.09 -1.44 5.12
N CYS A 70 3.28 -2.25 5.79
CA CYS A 70 1.87 -2.39 5.45
C CYS A 70 0.90 -1.71 6.42
N HIS A 71 1.37 -1.17 7.53
CA HIS A 71 0.49 -0.63 8.58
C HIS A 71 -0.45 0.46 8.04
N ALA A 72 0.12 1.44 7.32
CA ALA A 72 -0.68 2.51 6.73
C ALA A 72 -1.70 1.97 5.71
N HIS A 73 -1.30 1.03 4.86
CA HIS A 73 -2.22 0.42 3.87
C HIS A 73 -3.35 -0.35 4.55
N TYR A 74 -3.02 -1.12 5.60
CA TYR A 74 -4.00 -1.87 6.37
C TYR A 74 -5.03 -0.96 7.04
N LEU A 75 -4.57 0.09 7.73
CA LEU A 75 -5.43 1.05 8.42
C LEU A 75 -6.24 1.91 7.44
N ALA A 76 -5.61 2.44 6.37
CA ALA A 76 -6.28 3.24 5.35
C ALA A 76 -7.32 2.42 4.56
N LYS A 77 -7.15 1.11 4.42
CA LYS A 77 -8.15 0.22 3.82
C LYS A 77 -9.31 -0.12 4.76
N GLY A 78 -9.24 0.31 6.03
CA GLY A 78 -10.28 0.09 7.04
C GLY A 78 -10.04 -1.10 7.96
N GLY A 79 -8.82 -1.63 8.00
CA GLY A 79 -8.46 -2.74 8.87
C GLY A 79 -8.58 -2.40 10.36
N ASP A 80 -8.97 -3.38 11.17
CA ASP A 80 -9.19 -3.20 12.60
C ASP A 80 -7.88 -3.02 13.38
N LEU A 81 -7.72 -1.85 14.04
CA LEU A 81 -6.51 -1.53 14.82
C LEU A 81 -6.24 -2.54 15.95
N LYS A 82 -7.29 -3.02 16.65
CA LYS A 82 -7.08 -3.95 17.76
C LYS A 82 -6.57 -5.29 17.27
N ARG A 83 -7.08 -5.78 16.14
CA ARG A 83 -6.60 -7.00 15.50
C ARG A 83 -5.18 -6.83 14.96
N MET A 84 -4.84 -5.67 14.40
CA MET A 84 -3.47 -5.34 13.97
C MET A 84 -2.49 -5.35 15.15
N LEU A 85 -2.80 -4.64 16.23
CA LEU A 85 -1.95 -4.62 17.43
C LEU A 85 -1.83 -6.01 18.05
N ALA A 86 -2.94 -6.75 18.18
CA ALA A 86 -2.91 -8.13 18.67
C ALA A 86 -1.98 -9.02 17.84
N GLU A 87 -1.96 -8.83 16.51
CA GLU A 87 -1.06 -9.55 15.61
C GLU A 87 0.41 -9.21 15.87
N ILE A 88 0.75 -7.91 16.01
CA ILE A 88 2.10 -7.44 16.29
C ILE A 88 2.61 -7.97 17.64
N TYR A 89 1.71 -8.06 18.64
CA TYR A 89 2.01 -8.64 19.96
C TYR A 89 1.93 -10.18 19.99
N GLY A 90 1.70 -10.85 18.85
CA GLY A 90 1.65 -12.32 18.76
C GLY A 90 0.48 -12.94 19.51
N LYS A 91 -0.66 -12.26 19.60
CA LYS A 91 -1.87 -12.74 20.27
C LYS A 91 -2.79 -13.49 19.30
N GLU A 92 -3.47 -14.52 19.77
CA GLU A 92 -4.39 -15.33 18.96
C GLU A 92 -5.53 -14.51 18.34
N THR A 93 -5.91 -13.40 18.97
CA THR A 93 -6.94 -12.48 18.48
C THR A 93 -6.44 -11.55 17.35
N GLY A 94 -5.18 -11.68 16.94
CA GLY A 94 -4.60 -10.94 15.81
C GLY A 94 -5.25 -11.31 14.48
N CYS A 95 -5.08 -10.43 13.48
CA CYS A 95 -5.70 -10.59 12.15
C CYS A 95 -5.21 -11.85 11.40
N CYS A 96 -4.04 -12.38 11.76
CA CYS A 96 -3.47 -13.65 11.27
C CYS A 96 -3.27 -14.66 12.42
N GLY A 97 -4.01 -14.54 13.51
CA GLY A 97 -3.92 -15.44 14.67
C GLY A 97 -2.61 -15.31 15.45
N GLY A 98 -1.95 -14.16 15.41
CA GLY A 98 -0.69 -13.87 16.09
C GLY A 98 0.55 -14.55 15.49
N ARG A 99 0.45 -15.06 14.26
CA ARG A 99 1.52 -15.84 13.60
C ARG A 99 2.30 -15.05 12.55
N GLY A 100 1.70 -13.99 12.02
CA GLY A 100 2.27 -13.20 10.94
C GLY A 100 3.15 -12.05 11.41
N GLY A 101 2.78 -11.44 12.53
CA GLY A 101 3.43 -10.22 13.02
C GLY A 101 3.20 -9.01 12.11
N SER A 102 4.02 -7.97 12.30
CA SER A 102 3.88 -6.65 11.65
C SER A 102 3.84 -6.68 10.11
N MET A 103 4.50 -7.65 9.47
CA MET A 103 4.65 -7.69 8.01
C MET A 103 3.64 -8.58 7.28
N HIS A 104 2.68 -9.17 7.99
CA HIS A 104 1.72 -10.14 7.42
C HIS A 104 0.29 -9.81 7.85
N LEU A 105 -0.12 -8.56 7.66
CA LEU A 105 -1.46 -8.12 8.00
C LEU A 105 -2.45 -8.48 6.90
N THR A 106 -3.65 -8.91 7.28
CA THR A 106 -4.76 -9.20 6.36
C THR A 106 -6.09 -8.83 7.00
N ASP A 107 -7.01 -8.33 6.18
CA ASP A 107 -8.41 -8.12 6.54
C ASP A 107 -9.27 -8.32 5.28
N LEU A 108 -9.73 -9.55 5.09
CA LEU A 108 -10.44 -9.93 3.87
C LEU A 108 -11.79 -9.21 3.73
N GLU A 109 -12.42 -8.85 4.84
CA GLU A 109 -13.70 -8.13 4.84
C GLU A 109 -13.54 -6.71 4.32
N GLN A 110 -12.36 -6.11 4.56
CA GLN A 110 -11.99 -4.79 4.08
C GLN A 110 -11.28 -4.82 2.73
N GLY A 111 -11.05 -6.00 2.14
CA GLY A 111 -10.31 -6.13 0.89
C GLY A 111 -8.79 -6.00 1.05
N MET A 112 -8.26 -6.00 2.26
CA MET A 112 -6.81 -6.12 2.51
C MET A 112 -6.42 -7.60 2.44
N ILE A 113 -6.00 -8.06 1.25
CA ILE A 113 -5.84 -9.49 0.96
C ILE A 113 -4.61 -10.06 1.64
N VAL A 114 -3.49 -9.37 1.49
CA VAL A 114 -2.22 -9.82 2.06
C VAL A 114 -1.18 -8.71 2.11
N SER A 115 -0.32 -8.76 3.13
CA SER A 115 0.97 -8.09 3.11
C SER A 115 2.10 -9.11 3.18
N ILE A 116 3.18 -8.87 2.43
CA ILE A 116 4.26 -9.85 2.25
C ILE A 116 5.62 -9.17 2.36
N PRO A 117 6.56 -9.74 3.14
CA PRO A 117 7.90 -9.17 3.30
C PRO A 117 8.84 -9.47 2.12
N ILE A 118 8.53 -10.47 1.29
CA ILE A 118 9.36 -10.82 0.13
C ILE A 118 9.14 -9.75 -0.94
N VAL A 119 10.20 -9.02 -1.27
CA VAL A 119 10.16 -7.89 -2.21
C VAL A 119 9.57 -8.35 -3.55
N ALA A 120 8.66 -7.55 -4.08
CA ALA A 120 7.94 -7.75 -5.34
C ALA A 120 6.99 -8.96 -5.42
N SER A 121 6.96 -9.87 -4.43
CA SER A 121 6.13 -11.07 -4.51
C SER A 121 4.61 -10.80 -4.46
N ASN A 122 4.19 -9.66 -3.95
CA ASN A 122 2.79 -9.21 -3.95
C ASN A 122 2.30 -8.81 -5.35
N ILE A 123 3.20 -8.47 -6.27
CA ILE A 123 2.87 -8.03 -7.64
C ILE A 123 2.16 -9.12 -8.44
N PRO A 124 2.74 -10.33 -8.62
CA PRO A 124 2.06 -11.40 -9.36
C PRO A 124 0.77 -11.87 -8.68
N LEU A 125 0.66 -11.75 -7.34
CA LEU A 125 -0.59 -12.06 -6.64
C LEU A 125 -1.70 -11.07 -6.98
N ALA A 126 -1.39 -9.77 -7.01
CA ALA A 126 -2.34 -8.75 -7.45
C ALA A 126 -2.78 -8.95 -8.91
N VAL A 127 -1.83 -9.29 -9.78
CA VAL A 127 -2.11 -9.61 -11.20
C VAL A 127 -2.98 -10.85 -11.33
N GLY A 128 -2.72 -11.91 -10.55
CA GLY A 128 -3.57 -13.10 -10.51
C GLY A 128 -4.98 -12.81 -10.01
N SER A 129 -5.11 -11.96 -8.99
CA SER A 129 -6.41 -11.48 -8.50
C SER A 129 -7.15 -10.66 -9.56
N ALA A 130 -6.47 -9.77 -10.27
CA ALA A 130 -7.06 -8.99 -11.35
C ALA A 130 -7.50 -9.87 -12.53
N LEU A 131 -6.73 -10.92 -12.84
CA LEU A 131 -7.13 -11.93 -13.83
C LEU A 131 -8.42 -12.63 -13.41
N SER A 132 -8.54 -13.03 -12.15
CA SER A 132 -9.76 -13.62 -11.61
C SER A 132 -10.95 -12.66 -11.71
N SER A 133 -10.77 -11.37 -11.38
CA SER A 133 -11.82 -10.36 -11.56
C SER A 133 -12.26 -10.27 -13.01
N ASN A 134 -11.32 -10.26 -13.96
CA ASN A 134 -11.61 -10.21 -15.40
C ASN A 134 -12.38 -11.45 -15.89
N ILE A 135 -11.94 -12.65 -15.51
CA ILE A 135 -12.62 -13.92 -15.87
C ILE A 135 -14.08 -13.94 -15.33
N ASN A 136 -14.27 -13.46 -14.11
CA ASN A 136 -15.58 -13.44 -13.46
C ASN A 136 -16.42 -12.21 -13.82
N SER A 137 -15.96 -11.36 -14.74
CA SER A 137 -16.63 -10.10 -15.12
C SER A 137 -16.94 -9.20 -13.92
N SER A 138 -16.10 -9.22 -12.88
CA SER A 138 -16.17 -8.31 -11.76
C SER A 138 -15.58 -6.95 -12.11
N SER A 139 -16.11 -5.88 -11.52
CA SER A 139 -15.57 -4.53 -11.63
C SER A 139 -14.49 -4.21 -10.57
N ASP A 140 -14.09 -5.20 -9.77
CA ASP A 140 -13.11 -5.00 -8.70
C ASP A 140 -11.71 -4.79 -9.27
N VAL A 141 -11.01 -3.83 -8.72
CA VAL A 141 -9.61 -3.53 -9.03
C VAL A 141 -8.69 -4.19 -8.01
N SER A 142 -7.56 -4.70 -8.48
CA SER A 142 -6.48 -5.16 -7.59
C SER A 142 -5.38 -4.10 -7.52
N VAL A 143 -4.95 -3.73 -6.32
CA VAL A 143 -3.92 -2.72 -6.10
C VAL A 143 -2.70 -3.37 -5.47
N ALA A 144 -1.54 -3.24 -6.10
CA ALA A 144 -0.26 -3.64 -5.53
C ALA A 144 0.51 -2.40 -5.08
N PHE A 145 0.68 -2.22 -3.77
CA PHE A 145 1.65 -1.26 -3.24
C PHE A 145 3.05 -1.87 -3.32
N ILE A 146 3.99 -1.15 -3.87
CA ILE A 146 5.36 -1.60 -4.08
C ILE A 146 6.35 -0.51 -3.71
N GLY A 147 7.54 -0.86 -3.24
CA GLY A 147 8.62 0.10 -3.05
C GLY A 147 9.46 0.27 -4.33
N ASP A 148 10.29 1.31 -4.37
CA ASP A 148 11.22 1.57 -5.47
C ASP A 148 12.21 0.41 -5.73
N GLY A 149 12.58 -0.37 -4.70
CA GLY A 149 13.37 -1.58 -4.88
C GLY A 149 12.62 -2.73 -5.57
N SER A 150 11.29 -2.75 -5.54
CA SER A 150 10.51 -3.83 -6.17
C SER A 150 10.53 -3.77 -7.69
N VAL A 151 10.74 -2.59 -8.28
CA VAL A 151 10.80 -2.44 -9.75
C VAL A 151 12.12 -2.94 -10.35
N GLU A 152 13.07 -3.34 -9.51
CA GLU A 152 14.36 -3.95 -9.91
C GLU A 152 14.23 -5.46 -10.11
N GLU A 153 13.18 -6.05 -9.55
CA GLU A 153 12.94 -7.49 -9.64
C GLU A 153 12.34 -7.87 -11.01
N GLY A 154 12.83 -8.98 -11.59
CA GLY A 154 12.35 -9.46 -12.88
C GLY A 154 10.85 -9.70 -12.91
N VAL A 155 10.27 -10.19 -11.80
CA VAL A 155 8.84 -10.47 -11.66
C VAL A 155 7.96 -9.22 -11.81
N PHE A 156 8.47 -8.01 -11.53
CA PHE A 156 7.77 -6.77 -11.84
C PHE A 156 7.52 -6.65 -13.34
N HIS A 157 8.56 -6.79 -14.15
CA HIS A 157 8.48 -6.65 -15.61
C HIS A 157 7.59 -7.72 -16.23
N GLU A 158 7.70 -8.96 -15.77
CA GLU A 158 6.86 -10.09 -16.21
C GLU A 158 5.39 -9.83 -15.90
N SER A 159 5.10 -9.42 -14.67
CA SER A 159 3.74 -9.14 -14.19
C SER A 159 3.08 -7.97 -14.91
N VAL A 160 3.80 -6.87 -15.07
CA VAL A 160 3.30 -5.68 -15.78
C VAL A 160 3.03 -6.00 -17.25
N ASN A 161 3.93 -6.74 -17.90
CA ASN A 161 3.73 -7.19 -19.28
C ASN A 161 2.48 -8.08 -19.42
N PHE A 162 2.33 -9.05 -18.52
CA PHE A 162 1.16 -9.94 -18.50
C PHE A 162 -0.15 -9.16 -18.27
N ALA A 163 -0.13 -8.25 -17.31
CA ALA A 163 -1.30 -7.40 -17.01
C ALA A 163 -1.70 -6.54 -18.21
N LYS A 164 -0.72 -5.94 -18.91
CA LYS A 164 -0.98 -5.12 -20.10
C LYS A 164 -1.57 -5.91 -21.26
N ILE A 165 -1.00 -7.09 -21.58
CA ILE A 165 -1.46 -7.94 -22.68
C ILE A 165 -2.91 -8.38 -22.43
N ASN A 166 -3.25 -8.74 -21.18
CA ASN A 166 -4.57 -9.22 -20.81
C ASN A 166 -5.55 -8.10 -20.38
N LYS A 167 -5.14 -6.82 -20.43
CA LYS A 167 -5.93 -5.64 -20.04
C LYS A 167 -6.57 -5.80 -18.66
N LEU A 168 -5.77 -6.24 -17.69
CA LEU A 168 -6.26 -6.56 -16.36
C LEU A 168 -6.53 -5.28 -15.53
N PRO A 169 -7.57 -5.29 -14.67
CA PRO A 169 -7.88 -4.20 -13.75
C PRO A 169 -6.92 -4.21 -12.55
N VAL A 170 -5.68 -3.84 -12.78
CA VAL A 170 -4.65 -3.78 -11.74
C VAL A 170 -3.96 -2.42 -11.73
N LEU A 171 -3.78 -1.87 -10.52
CA LEU A 171 -3.05 -0.65 -10.25
C LEU A 171 -1.75 -1.00 -9.50
N PHE A 172 -0.62 -0.55 -10.01
CA PHE A 172 0.68 -0.63 -9.34
C PHE A 172 1.02 0.73 -8.74
N VAL A 173 1.09 0.81 -7.41
CA VAL A 173 1.43 2.03 -6.67
C VAL A 173 2.86 1.92 -6.17
N CYS A 174 3.78 2.64 -6.83
CA CYS A 174 5.19 2.66 -6.44
C CYS A 174 5.47 3.80 -5.46
N GLU A 175 5.73 3.44 -4.21
CA GLU A 175 6.16 4.35 -3.14
C GLU A 175 7.68 4.53 -3.24
N ASN A 176 8.09 5.60 -3.91
CA ASN A 176 9.49 5.93 -4.06
C ASN A 176 10.00 6.74 -2.88
N ASN A 177 10.50 6.05 -1.86
CA ASN A 177 11.16 6.67 -0.72
C ASN A 177 12.68 6.83 -0.90
N MET A 178 13.20 6.58 -2.11
CA MET A 178 14.60 6.73 -2.52
C MET A 178 15.58 5.74 -1.90
N TYR A 179 15.12 4.80 -1.08
CA TYR A 179 15.97 3.83 -0.38
C TYR A 179 15.37 2.42 -0.40
N SER A 180 16.24 1.43 -0.60
CA SER A 180 15.93 0.03 -0.31
C SER A 180 16.83 -0.41 0.84
N VAL A 181 16.23 -0.63 2.01
CA VAL A 181 16.93 -0.80 3.30
C VAL A 181 17.84 0.41 3.57
N TYR A 182 19.13 0.32 3.30
CA TYR A 182 20.13 1.40 3.48
C TYR A 182 20.74 1.88 2.15
N THR A 183 20.40 1.22 1.04
CA THR A 183 21.00 1.52 -0.26
C THR A 183 20.18 2.59 -0.98
N PRO A 184 20.78 3.75 -1.30
CA PRO A 184 20.08 4.81 -2.00
C PRO A 184 19.78 4.43 -3.46
N LEU A 185 18.73 5.01 -4.02
CA LEU A 185 18.25 4.72 -5.38
C LEU A 185 19.34 4.91 -6.46
N ASN A 186 20.13 5.97 -6.36
CA ASN A 186 21.19 6.29 -7.32
C ASN A 186 22.35 5.27 -7.36
N SER A 187 22.45 4.41 -6.34
CA SER A 187 23.41 3.29 -6.33
C SER A 187 22.84 2.00 -6.93
N ARG A 188 21.52 1.95 -7.15
CA ARG A 188 20.79 0.76 -7.63
C ARG A 188 20.22 0.93 -9.03
N GLN A 189 19.86 2.17 -9.39
CA GLN A 189 19.19 2.50 -10.64
C GLN A 189 19.98 3.57 -11.41
N PRO A 190 20.01 3.52 -12.74
CA PRO A 190 20.49 4.63 -13.55
C PRO A 190 19.60 5.86 -13.33
N GLU A 191 20.16 7.04 -13.56
CA GLU A 191 19.43 8.30 -13.44
C GLU A 191 18.30 8.37 -14.49
N ARG A 192 17.08 8.10 -14.05
CA ARG A 192 15.84 8.20 -14.83
C ARG A 192 14.64 8.26 -13.90
N PRO A 193 13.50 8.82 -14.32
CA PRO A 193 12.23 8.69 -13.61
C PRO A 193 11.79 7.22 -13.54
N LEU A 194 11.37 6.72 -12.36
CA LEU A 194 10.85 5.35 -12.24
C LEU A 194 9.59 5.13 -13.09
N SER A 195 8.82 6.20 -13.34
CA SER A 195 7.67 6.19 -14.26
C SER A 195 8.00 5.71 -15.68
N ASP A 196 9.25 5.83 -16.10
CA ASP A 196 9.66 5.37 -17.43
C ASP A 196 9.63 3.83 -17.56
N LEU A 197 9.73 3.11 -16.46
CA LEU A 197 9.55 1.65 -16.45
C LEU A 197 8.12 1.26 -16.82
N GLY A 198 7.12 1.95 -16.28
CA GLY A 198 5.71 1.73 -16.67
C GLY A 198 5.45 2.13 -18.13
N LYS A 199 6.00 3.27 -18.58
CA LYS A 199 5.88 3.73 -19.96
C LYS A 199 6.51 2.73 -20.94
N ALA A 200 7.64 2.11 -20.59
CA ALA A 200 8.30 1.08 -21.41
C ALA A 200 7.40 -0.15 -21.66
N HIS A 201 6.50 -0.45 -20.72
CA HIS A 201 5.47 -1.48 -20.88
C HIS A 201 4.16 -0.97 -21.49
N HIS A 202 4.12 0.29 -21.95
CA HIS A 202 2.92 0.92 -22.51
C HIS A 202 1.71 0.93 -21.57
N ILE A 203 1.92 0.95 -20.24
CA ILE A 203 0.84 1.18 -19.28
C ILE A 203 0.69 2.68 -19.00
N THR A 204 -0.53 3.11 -18.68
CA THR A 204 -0.78 4.47 -18.20
C THR A 204 0.01 4.70 -16.92
N THR A 205 0.82 5.75 -16.89
CA THR A 205 1.69 6.02 -15.76
C THR A 205 1.55 7.47 -15.34
N LEU A 206 1.18 7.67 -14.10
CA LEU A 206 0.99 8.98 -13.46
C LEU A 206 2.00 9.14 -12.33
N THR A 207 2.29 10.37 -11.96
CA THR A 207 3.21 10.70 -10.86
C THR A 207 2.58 11.78 -10.00
N ALA A 208 2.66 11.60 -8.68
CA ALA A 208 2.19 12.57 -7.70
C ALA A 208 3.25 12.77 -6.60
N ASP A 209 3.19 13.91 -5.92
CA ASP A 209 3.90 14.07 -4.65
C ASP A 209 3.21 13.19 -3.61
N GLY A 210 3.92 12.16 -3.12
CA GLY A 210 3.41 11.22 -2.12
C GLY A 210 3.15 11.83 -0.74
N ASN A 211 3.55 13.08 -0.50
CA ASN A 211 3.24 13.84 0.72
C ASN A 211 2.00 14.73 0.58
N ASP A 212 1.47 14.88 -0.64
CA ASP A 212 0.23 15.61 -0.91
C ASP A 212 -0.91 14.62 -1.17
N VAL A 213 -1.74 14.41 -0.16
CA VAL A 213 -2.87 13.47 -0.22
C VAL A 213 -3.87 13.80 -1.33
N ASN A 214 -4.06 15.09 -1.66
CA ASN A 214 -4.97 15.51 -2.73
C ASN A 214 -4.39 15.16 -4.10
N ALA A 215 -3.08 15.37 -4.29
CA ALA A 215 -2.39 14.99 -5.51
C ALA A 215 -2.44 13.47 -5.72
N VAL A 216 -2.22 12.68 -4.65
CA VAL A 216 -2.33 11.21 -4.68
C VAL A 216 -3.75 10.78 -5.00
N LEU A 217 -4.76 11.30 -4.28
CA LEU A 217 -6.17 10.95 -4.50
C LEU A 217 -6.62 11.26 -5.92
N LYS A 218 -6.20 12.40 -6.46
CA LYS A 218 -6.52 12.80 -7.83
C LYS A 218 -6.01 11.79 -8.84
N VAL A 219 -4.72 11.42 -8.79
CA VAL A 219 -4.15 10.46 -9.75
C VAL A 219 -4.65 9.03 -9.51
N ALA A 220 -5.06 8.69 -8.30
CA ALA A 220 -5.64 7.38 -7.99
C ALA A 220 -7.06 7.22 -8.55
N ARG A 221 -7.79 8.33 -8.76
CA ARG A 221 -9.15 8.35 -9.36
C ARG A 221 -9.13 8.34 -10.90
N GLU A 222 -8.02 8.72 -11.53
CA GLU A 222 -7.83 8.69 -13.00
C GLU A 222 -7.58 7.27 -13.53
#